data_ee3557ca9f1ea089d92978d04806a377
#
_entry.id   ee3557ca9f1ea089d92978d04806a377
#
_cell.length_a   1.000
_cell.length_b   1.000
_cell.length_c   1.000
_cell.angle_alpha   90.00
_cell.angle_beta   90.00
_cell.angle_gamma   90.00
#
_symmetry.space_group_name_H-M   'P 1'
#
loop_
_entity.id
_entity.type
_entity.pdbx_description
1 polymer ?
#
loop_
_entity_poly.entity_id
_entity_poly.type
_entity_poly.pdbx_seq_one_letter_code
_entity_poly.pdbx_strand_id
1 'polypeptide(L)'
;REIVKAQWLVACDGGASFVRRTLNVPFEGKTAPNQWIVVDIANDPLSTPHIYLCCDPVRPYVSAALPHAVRRFEFMVMPGETEEQLREPQNMRKLLSKVLPNPDNVELIRQRVYTHNARLAQRFRIDRVLLAGDAAHIMPVWQGQGYNSG
;
A
#
# COMPACT_ATOMS: atom_id res chain seq x y z
N ARG A 1 -21.17 20.82 12.55
CA ARG A 1 -21.81 19.70 11.78
C ARG A 1 -22.67 20.31 10.72
N GLU A 2 -22.48 19.88 9.47
CA GLU A 2 -23.31 20.27 8.34
C GLU A 2 -24.20 19.08 7.95
N ILE A 3 -25.44 19.33 7.59
CA ILE A 3 -26.38 18.32 7.12
C ILE A 3 -26.64 18.56 5.63
N VAL A 4 -26.24 17.62 4.81
CA VAL A 4 -26.45 17.64 3.36
C VAL A 4 -27.58 16.68 3.02
N LYS A 5 -28.62 17.16 2.30
CA LYS A 5 -29.69 16.32 1.77
C LYS A 5 -29.36 15.95 0.32
N ALA A 6 -29.35 14.67 0.00
CA ALA A 6 -29.05 14.17 -1.34
C ALA A 6 -30.02 13.04 -1.73
N GLN A 7 -30.24 12.85 -3.02
CA GLN A 7 -31.01 11.72 -3.54
C GLN A 7 -30.20 10.42 -3.54
N TRP A 8 -28.90 10.53 -3.77
CA TRP A 8 -27.96 9.43 -3.82
C TRP A 8 -26.71 9.76 -3.02
N LEU A 9 -26.09 8.74 -2.43
CA LEU A 9 -24.78 8.80 -1.79
C LEU A 9 -23.85 7.82 -2.48
N VAL A 10 -22.67 8.29 -2.92
CA VAL A 10 -21.59 7.44 -3.39
C VAL A 10 -20.47 7.47 -2.34
N ALA A 11 -20.21 6.35 -1.70
CA ALA A 11 -19.18 6.21 -0.67
C ALA A 11 -17.86 5.79 -1.32
N CYS A 12 -16.91 6.73 -1.37
CA CYS A 12 -15.53 6.54 -1.80
C CYS A 12 -14.57 6.76 -0.61
N ASP A 13 -14.96 6.33 0.59
CA ASP A 13 -14.31 6.64 1.87
C ASP A 13 -13.27 5.60 2.30
N GLY A 14 -12.76 4.83 1.33
CA GLY A 14 -11.60 3.96 1.49
C GLY A 14 -11.89 2.62 2.18
N GLY A 15 -10.85 1.81 2.35
CA GLY A 15 -10.95 0.43 2.88
C GLY A 15 -11.56 0.33 4.27
N ALA A 16 -11.37 1.36 5.12
CA ALA A 16 -12.01 1.48 6.43
C ALA A 16 -13.36 2.21 6.37
N SER A 17 -14.06 2.15 5.24
CA SER A 17 -15.30 2.87 4.96
C SER A 17 -16.25 2.96 6.16
N PHE A 18 -16.54 4.20 6.55
CA PHE A 18 -17.54 4.49 7.58
C PHE A 18 -18.94 4.15 7.08
N VAL A 19 -19.25 4.51 5.84
CA VAL A 19 -20.56 4.27 5.23
C VAL A 19 -20.87 2.79 5.16
N ARG A 20 -19.92 1.97 4.65
CA ARG A 20 -20.07 0.51 4.58
C ARG A 20 -20.37 -0.09 5.95
N ARG A 21 -19.60 0.31 6.99
CA ARG A 21 -19.80 -0.19 8.35
C ARG A 21 -21.13 0.25 8.95
N THR A 22 -21.53 1.49 8.74
CA THR A 22 -22.83 2.02 9.22
C THR A 22 -24.01 1.28 8.62
N LEU A 23 -23.88 0.83 7.36
CA LEU A 23 -24.88 0.03 6.68
C LEU A 23 -24.77 -1.47 6.98
N ASN A 24 -23.85 -1.87 7.86
CA ASN A 24 -23.60 -3.26 8.22
C ASN A 24 -23.34 -4.18 7.01
N VAL A 25 -22.70 -3.65 5.95
CA VAL A 25 -22.34 -4.45 4.78
C VAL A 25 -21.07 -5.25 5.10
N PRO A 26 -21.11 -6.58 5.06
CA PRO A 26 -19.93 -7.43 5.26
C PRO A 26 -18.83 -7.12 4.26
N PHE A 27 -17.57 -7.18 4.72
CA PHE A 27 -16.38 -6.99 3.90
C PHE A 27 -15.52 -8.25 3.97
N GLU A 28 -15.85 -9.17 3.09
CA GLU A 28 -15.32 -10.53 3.10
C GLU A 28 -14.00 -10.62 2.36
N GLY A 29 -13.16 -11.59 2.74
CA GLY A 29 -11.92 -11.84 2.06
C GLY A 29 -10.78 -12.24 2.99
N LYS A 30 -9.55 -12.07 2.54
CA LYS A 30 -8.34 -12.52 3.23
C LYS A 30 -7.35 -11.37 3.40
N THR A 31 -6.58 -11.44 4.47
CA THR A 31 -5.38 -10.65 4.69
C THR A 31 -4.18 -11.55 4.44
N ALA A 32 -3.22 -11.11 3.63
CA ALA A 32 -2.00 -11.85 3.39
C ALA A 32 -1.20 -12.00 4.70
N PRO A 33 -0.55 -13.15 4.94
CA PRO A 33 0.25 -13.34 6.15
C PRO A 33 1.52 -12.48 6.14
N ASN A 34 2.02 -12.14 4.95
CA ASN A 34 3.26 -11.39 4.78
C ASN A 34 3.02 -9.89 4.84
N GLN A 35 3.88 -9.22 5.57
CA GLN A 35 3.96 -7.76 5.62
C GLN A 35 5.09 -7.25 4.73
N TRP A 36 4.98 -5.98 4.34
CA TRP A 36 5.97 -5.32 3.50
C TRP A 36 6.28 -3.95 4.07
N ILE A 37 7.56 -3.58 4.14
CA ILE A 37 7.97 -2.22 4.47
C ILE A 37 8.18 -1.43 3.18
N VAL A 38 7.42 -0.35 3.02
CA VAL A 38 7.57 0.64 1.94
C VAL A 38 8.56 1.68 2.39
N VAL A 39 9.52 1.97 1.52
CA VAL A 39 10.53 3.01 1.71
C VAL A 39 10.55 3.88 0.47
N ASP A 40 10.20 5.15 0.61
CA ASP A 40 10.31 6.15 -0.45
C ASP A 40 11.54 7.03 -0.18
N ILE A 41 12.40 7.19 -1.19
CA ILE A 41 13.59 8.05 -1.15
C ILE A 41 13.49 9.13 -2.22
N ALA A 42 13.99 10.32 -1.88
CA ALA A 42 14.12 11.43 -2.82
C ALA A 42 15.34 11.27 -3.73
N ASN A 43 15.35 12.02 -4.83
CA ASN A 43 16.49 12.12 -5.73
C ASN A 43 16.95 10.76 -6.26
N ASP A 44 16.02 10.00 -6.85
CA ASP A 44 16.22 8.63 -7.35
C ASP A 44 17.62 8.39 -7.91
N PRO A 45 18.51 7.65 -7.20
CA PRO A 45 19.89 7.44 -7.61
C PRO A 45 20.04 6.41 -8.73
N LEU A 46 18.99 5.62 -9.02
CA LEU A 46 19.03 4.58 -10.04
C LEU A 46 18.69 5.09 -11.43
N SER A 47 17.92 6.20 -11.52
CA SER A 47 17.52 6.86 -12.77
C SER A 47 16.91 5.91 -13.82
N THR A 48 16.33 4.78 -13.37
CA THR A 48 15.67 3.82 -14.26
C THR A 48 14.16 3.99 -14.17
N PRO A 49 13.42 4.10 -15.29
CA PRO A 49 11.98 4.37 -15.27
C PRO A 49 11.13 3.13 -14.97
N HIS A 50 11.76 1.98 -14.79
CA HIS A 50 11.05 0.72 -14.70
C HIS A 50 10.66 0.35 -13.26
N ILE A 51 9.63 -0.51 -13.17
CA ILE A 51 9.28 -1.22 -11.96
C ILE A 51 9.92 -2.61 -12.04
N TYR A 52 10.65 -2.98 -11.00
CA TYR A 52 11.28 -4.29 -10.87
C TYR A 52 10.63 -5.07 -9.75
N LEU A 53 10.14 -6.26 -10.06
CA LEU A 53 9.68 -7.26 -9.10
C LEU A 53 10.82 -8.26 -8.91
N CYS A 54 11.55 -8.12 -7.82
CA CYS A 54 12.76 -8.90 -7.55
C CYS A 54 12.42 -10.10 -6.68
N CYS A 55 12.39 -11.28 -7.29
CA CYS A 55 12.13 -12.55 -6.62
C CYS A 55 13.40 -13.10 -5.96
N ASP A 56 14.00 -12.31 -5.08
CA ASP A 56 15.19 -12.71 -4.32
C ASP A 56 14.80 -13.83 -3.33
N PRO A 57 15.49 -14.99 -3.33
CA PRO A 57 15.15 -16.11 -2.44
C PRO A 57 15.37 -15.81 -0.96
N VAL A 58 16.21 -14.81 -0.65
CA VAL A 58 16.48 -14.40 0.75
C VAL A 58 15.45 -13.36 1.21
N ARG A 59 15.20 -12.33 0.38
CA ARG A 59 14.24 -11.28 0.69
C ARG A 59 13.65 -10.69 -0.60
N PRO A 60 12.47 -11.10 -1.00
CA PRO A 60 11.78 -10.49 -2.12
C PRO A 60 11.59 -8.99 -1.92
N TYR A 61 11.75 -8.22 -3.01
CA TYR A 61 11.53 -6.78 -2.97
C TYR A 61 11.02 -6.23 -4.29
N VAL A 62 10.46 -5.03 -4.23
CA VAL A 62 10.05 -4.23 -5.38
C VAL A 62 10.90 -2.98 -5.44
N SER A 63 11.27 -2.55 -6.64
CA SER A 63 11.86 -1.24 -6.90
C SER A 63 11.04 -0.52 -7.96
N ALA A 64 10.52 0.66 -7.66
CA ALA A 64 9.64 1.41 -8.54
C ALA A 64 10.07 2.87 -8.66
N ALA A 65 10.20 3.38 -9.89
CA ALA A 65 10.30 4.81 -10.13
C ALA A 65 8.92 5.45 -9.94
N LEU A 66 8.87 6.53 -9.17
CA LEU A 66 7.67 7.34 -8.97
C LEU A 66 7.89 8.75 -9.55
N PRO A 67 6.82 9.54 -9.78
CA PRO A 67 6.96 10.94 -10.17
C PRO A 67 7.87 11.74 -9.22
N HIS A 68 8.39 12.86 -9.71
CA HIS A 68 9.22 13.80 -8.94
C HIS A 68 10.54 13.22 -8.43
N ALA A 69 11.18 12.37 -9.23
CA ALA A 69 12.45 11.71 -8.88
C ALA A 69 12.41 10.95 -7.54
N VAL A 70 11.28 10.37 -7.21
CA VAL A 70 11.15 9.50 -6.04
C VAL A 70 11.38 8.05 -6.45
N ARG A 71 12.17 7.31 -5.67
CA ARG A 71 12.29 5.86 -5.79
C ARG A 71 11.61 5.19 -4.61
N ARG A 72 10.73 4.25 -4.91
CA ARG A 72 10.10 3.38 -3.91
C ARG A 72 10.76 2.03 -3.89
N PHE A 73 11.09 1.57 -2.70
CA PHE A 73 11.39 0.17 -2.42
C PHE A 73 10.32 -0.42 -1.51
N GLU A 74 9.98 -1.67 -1.76
CA GLU A 74 9.09 -2.45 -0.89
C GLU A 74 9.82 -3.75 -0.56
N PHE A 75 10.18 -3.96 0.70
CA PHE A 75 10.84 -5.18 1.14
C PHE A 75 9.88 -6.04 1.93
N MET A 76 9.91 -7.35 1.69
CA MET A 76 9.17 -8.29 2.54
C MET A 76 9.73 -8.24 3.96
N VAL A 77 8.84 -8.14 4.95
CA VAL A 77 9.19 -8.28 6.37
C VAL A 77 9.41 -9.77 6.63
N MET A 78 10.58 -10.12 7.13
CA MET A 78 10.95 -11.51 7.37
C MET A 78 10.48 -11.96 8.76
N PRO A 79 10.29 -13.27 8.98
CA PRO A 79 9.94 -13.80 10.30
C PRO A 79 10.89 -13.32 11.40
N GLY A 80 10.33 -12.82 12.49
CA GLY A 80 11.09 -12.29 13.63
C GLY A 80 11.47 -10.81 13.54
N GLU A 81 11.17 -10.13 12.43
CA GLU A 81 11.36 -8.68 12.30
C GLU A 81 10.10 -7.93 12.71
N THR A 82 10.28 -6.74 13.34
CA THR A 82 9.20 -5.81 13.67
C THR A 82 9.33 -4.51 12.88
N GLU A 83 8.23 -3.76 12.76
CA GLU A 83 8.25 -2.45 12.11
C GLU A 83 9.25 -1.50 12.77
N GLU A 84 9.27 -1.48 14.11
CA GLU A 84 10.17 -0.64 14.89
C GLU A 84 11.63 -0.92 14.56
N GLN A 85 12.02 -2.22 14.57
CA GLN A 85 13.37 -2.65 14.22
C GLN A 85 13.76 -2.26 12.79
N LEU A 86 12.85 -2.47 11.82
CA LEU A 86 13.13 -2.15 10.41
C LEU A 86 13.27 -0.65 10.15
N ARG A 87 12.60 0.18 10.96
CA ARG A 87 12.68 1.64 10.85
C ARG A 87 13.92 2.24 11.54
N GLU A 88 14.64 1.47 12.33
CA GLU A 88 15.91 1.92 12.89
C GLU A 88 16.89 2.28 11.77
N PRO A 89 17.62 3.42 11.86
CA PRO A 89 18.49 3.90 10.79
C PRO A 89 19.50 2.86 10.31
N GLN A 90 20.11 2.11 11.22
CA GLN A 90 21.09 1.08 10.89
C GLN A 90 20.47 -0.10 10.11
N ASN A 91 19.26 -0.53 10.47
CA ASN A 91 18.58 -1.63 9.80
C ASN A 91 18.07 -1.18 8.42
N MET A 92 17.57 0.05 8.32
CA MET A 92 17.17 0.64 7.05
C MET A 92 18.34 0.77 6.08
N ARG A 93 19.50 1.25 6.55
CA ARG A 93 20.73 1.27 5.73
C ARG A 93 21.11 -0.11 5.24
N LYS A 94 21.03 -1.13 6.10
CA LYS A 94 21.30 -2.52 5.73
C LYS A 94 20.33 -3.06 4.68
N LEU A 95 19.06 -2.66 4.71
CA LEU A 95 18.11 -2.99 3.64
C LEU A 95 18.47 -2.28 2.34
N LEU A 96 18.70 -0.97 2.39
CA LEU A 96 19.00 -0.16 1.22
C LEU A 96 20.37 -0.51 0.60
N SER A 97 21.37 -0.97 1.38
CA SER A 97 22.67 -1.39 0.86
C SER A 97 22.60 -2.59 -0.08
N LYS A 98 21.51 -3.34 -0.06
CA LYS A 98 21.27 -4.45 -1.01
C LYS A 98 20.86 -3.97 -2.40
N VAL A 99 20.35 -2.77 -2.51
CA VAL A 99 19.70 -2.24 -3.71
C VAL A 99 20.30 -0.92 -4.19
N LEU A 100 21.11 -0.26 -3.36
CA LEU A 100 21.76 1.02 -3.66
C LEU A 100 23.26 0.94 -3.41
N PRO A 101 24.09 1.55 -4.28
CA PRO A 101 25.54 1.60 -4.08
C PRO A 101 25.95 2.48 -2.89
N ASN A 102 25.21 3.55 -2.60
CA ASN A 102 25.49 4.52 -1.53
C ASN A 102 24.26 4.78 -0.67
N PRO A 103 23.90 3.88 0.23
CA PRO A 103 22.67 3.99 1.02
C PRO A 103 22.70 5.10 2.08
N ASP A 104 23.90 5.62 2.43
CA ASP A 104 24.06 6.65 3.46
C ASP A 104 23.65 8.06 2.98
N ASN A 105 23.63 8.29 1.67
CA ASN A 105 23.39 9.60 1.07
C ASN A 105 21.96 9.74 0.53
N VAL A 106 21.01 8.96 1.05
CA VAL A 106 19.63 9.03 0.60
C VAL A 106 18.76 9.80 1.60
N GLU A 107 17.88 10.63 1.08
CA GLU A 107 16.85 11.29 1.85
C GLU A 107 15.61 10.40 1.92
N LEU A 108 15.25 9.94 3.12
CA LEU A 108 14.06 9.14 3.36
C LEU A 108 12.83 10.04 3.46
N ILE A 109 11.88 9.87 2.54
CA ILE A 109 10.59 10.60 2.54
C ILE A 109 9.55 9.85 3.38
N ARG A 110 9.54 8.52 3.29
CA ARG A 110 8.51 7.69 3.88
C ARG A 110 9.04 6.33 4.27
N GLN A 111 8.57 5.85 5.43
CA GLN A 111 8.77 4.48 5.88
C GLN A 111 7.46 3.99 6.51
N ARG A 112 6.89 2.91 5.99
CA ARG A 112 5.63 2.38 6.50
C ARG A 112 5.52 0.88 6.22
N VAL A 113 5.13 0.11 7.24
CA VAL A 113 4.74 -1.28 7.06
C VAL A 113 3.27 -1.35 6.67
N TYR A 114 2.96 -2.25 5.75
CA TYR A 114 1.59 -2.53 5.32
C TYR A 114 1.39 -4.03 5.05
N THR A 115 0.15 -4.42 4.98
CA THR A 115 -0.27 -5.79 4.70
C THR A 115 -1.22 -5.79 3.50
N HIS A 116 -1.05 -6.74 2.60
CA HIS A 116 -1.96 -6.91 1.48
C HIS A 116 -3.30 -7.48 1.95
N ASN A 117 -4.36 -6.84 1.52
CA ASN A 117 -5.72 -7.31 1.73
C ASN A 117 -6.38 -7.59 0.39
N ALA A 118 -7.16 -8.66 0.33
CA ALA A 118 -8.07 -8.98 -0.75
C ALA A 118 -9.46 -9.08 -0.14
N ARG A 119 -10.27 -8.04 -0.27
CA ARG A 119 -11.59 -7.96 0.37
C ARG A 119 -12.62 -7.38 -0.58
N LEU A 120 -13.85 -7.88 -0.47
CA LEU A 120 -14.97 -7.47 -1.29
C LEU A 120 -16.18 -7.20 -0.41
N ALA A 121 -16.87 -6.08 -0.64
CA ALA A 121 -18.14 -5.83 0.00
C ALA A 121 -19.21 -6.78 -0.59
N GLN A 122 -20.01 -7.39 0.29
CA GLN A 122 -21.05 -8.33 -0.11
C GLN A 122 -22.10 -7.69 -1.02
N ARG A 123 -22.28 -6.37 -0.91
CA ARG A 123 -23.17 -5.56 -1.75
C ARG A 123 -22.51 -4.23 -2.07
N PHE A 124 -22.60 -3.80 -3.33
CA PHE A 124 -22.09 -2.50 -3.79
C PHE A 124 -23.17 -1.42 -3.78
N ARG A 125 -24.43 -1.84 -3.68
CA ARG A 125 -25.59 -0.94 -3.62
C ARG A 125 -26.54 -1.37 -2.50
N ILE A 126 -26.94 -0.40 -1.69
CA ILE A 126 -27.96 -0.54 -0.67
C ILE A 126 -28.91 0.65 -0.86
N ASP A 127 -30.10 0.39 -1.36
CA ASP A 127 -31.10 1.41 -1.74
C ASP A 127 -30.50 2.51 -2.64
N ARG A 128 -30.30 3.70 -2.08
CA ARG A 128 -29.72 4.88 -2.75
C ARG A 128 -28.29 5.17 -2.33
N VAL A 129 -27.63 4.22 -1.69
CA VAL A 129 -26.22 4.30 -1.33
C VAL A 129 -25.41 3.32 -2.20
N LEU A 130 -24.36 3.83 -2.81
CA LEU A 130 -23.40 3.07 -3.62
C LEU A 130 -22.05 3.07 -2.91
N LEU A 131 -21.37 1.91 -2.89
CA LEU A 131 -19.98 1.79 -2.47
C LEU A 131 -19.10 1.75 -3.73
N ALA A 132 -17.99 2.51 -3.73
CA ALA A 132 -17.08 2.57 -4.86
C ALA A 132 -15.62 2.59 -4.38
N GLY A 133 -14.70 2.19 -5.26
CA GLY A 133 -13.27 2.09 -4.96
C GLY A 133 -12.99 1.20 -3.74
N ASP A 134 -12.03 1.55 -2.91
CA ASP A 134 -11.64 0.78 -1.72
C ASP A 134 -12.76 0.61 -0.68
N ALA A 135 -13.82 1.42 -0.73
CA ALA A 135 -15.01 1.20 0.10
C ALA A 135 -15.76 -0.07 -0.31
N ALA A 136 -15.71 -0.42 -1.60
CA ALA A 136 -16.36 -1.59 -2.18
C ALA A 136 -15.45 -2.81 -2.25
N HIS A 137 -14.16 -2.63 -2.61
CA HIS A 137 -13.21 -3.72 -2.75
C HIS A 137 -11.77 -3.26 -2.50
N ILE A 138 -10.98 -4.11 -1.87
CA ILE A 138 -9.53 -3.93 -1.72
C ILE A 138 -8.84 -5.12 -2.38
N MET A 139 -7.85 -4.82 -3.21
CA MET A 139 -7.03 -5.83 -3.89
C MET A 139 -5.57 -5.67 -3.48
N PRO A 140 -4.77 -6.74 -3.55
CA PRO A 140 -3.32 -6.61 -3.45
C PRO A 140 -2.80 -5.61 -4.47
N VAL A 141 -1.77 -4.84 -4.12
CA VAL A 141 -1.25 -3.72 -4.92
C VAL A 141 -0.60 -4.14 -6.25
N TRP A 142 -0.48 -5.42 -6.50
CA TRP A 142 0.20 -5.95 -7.68
C TRP A 142 -0.48 -5.54 -8.98
N GLN A 143 0.30 -5.06 -9.92
CA GLN A 143 -0.13 -4.63 -11.25
C GLN A 143 -1.13 -3.47 -11.27
N GLY A 144 -1.29 -2.74 -10.17
CA GLY A 144 -2.19 -1.58 -10.10
C GLY A 144 -3.68 -1.90 -10.30
N GLN A 145 -4.09 -3.14 -10.10
CA GLN A 145 -5.46 -3.59 -10.37
C GLN A 145 -6.50 -2.89 -9.49
N GLY A 146 -6.17 -2.60 -8.23
CA GLY A 146 -7.11 -1.96 -7.30
C GLY A 146 -7.59 -0.60 -7.80
N TYR A 147 -6.68 0.26 -8.24
CA TYR A 147 -7.01 1.57 -8.79
C TYR A 147 -7.79 1.47 -10.11
N ASN A 148 -7.40 0.54 -10.99
CA ASN A 148 -8.01 0.41 -12.31
C ASN A 148 -9.36 -0.31 -12.31
N SER A 149 -9.75 -0.93 -11.20
CA SER A 149 -11.03 -1.65 -11.05
C SER A 149 -12.04 -0.91 -10.19
N GLY A 150 -11.61 0.16 -9.52
CA GLY A 150 -12.40 0.94 -8.58
C GLY A 150 -13.26 2.04 -9.18
#